data_fcbd1cf39356f50b232799c0f627f229
#
_entry.id   fcbd1cf39356f50b232799c0f627f229
#
_cell.length_a   1.000
_cell.length_b   1.000
_cell.length_c   1.000
_cell.angle_alpha   90.00
_cell.angle_beta   90.00
_cell.angle_gamma   90.00
#
_symmetry.space_group_name_H-M   'P 1'
#
loop_
_entity.id
_entity.type
_entity.pdbx_description
1 polymer ?
#
loop_
_entity_poly.entity_id
_entity_poly.type
_entity_poly.pdbx_seq_one_letter_code
_entity_poly.pdbx_strand_id
1 'polypeptide(L)'
;FEHEAYLSQSPQLYKSLLVGDFERVFSVNKIFRAEPSVTTRHLTEVVSLDAEFGFIESWEEVQDMEEYVVRFIFTEVAKRCQHELEMFNATLPKLSDKIPVIKLREAQQIIFDRTGRDCRQEKDLAPEDEREICRWSLEKRGSDLVFISHFITKLKPFYIQPDPEDPT
;
A
#
# COMPACT_ATOMS: atom_id res chain seq x y z
N PHE A 1 22.30 30.86 1.38
CA PHE A 1 21.36 30.79 2.51
C PHE A 1 22.19 30.71 3.81
N GLU A 2 21.76 31.41 4.85
CA GLU A 2 22.44 31.40 6.16
C GLU A 2 22.06 30.21 7.04
N HIS A 3 21.16 29.35 6.59
CA HIS A 3 20.64 28.19 7.32
C HIS A 3 20.84 26.90 6.55
N GLU A 4 21.07 25.83 7.28
CA GLU A 4 21.06 24.47 6.71
C GLU A 4 19.67 24.12 6.20
N ALA A 5 19.61 23.43 5.07
CA ALA A 5 18.38 22.90 4.48
C ALA A 5 18.56 21.42 4.16
N TYR A 6 17.49 20.67 4.28
CA TYR A 6 17.48 19.23 4.09
C TYR A 6 16.44 18.84 3.05
N LEU A 7 16.69 17.76 2.32
CA LEU A 7 15.72 17.18 1.42
C LEU A 7 14.60 16.53 2.23
N SER A 8 13.35 16.73 1.79
CA SER A 8 12.18 16.21 2.50
C SER A 8 12.12 14.68 2.42
N GLN A 9 11.99 14.00 3.54
CA GLN A 9 11.82 12.55 3.61
C GLN A 9 10.34 12.12 3.64
N SER A 10 9.43 13.01 4.05
CA SER A 10 8.00 12.76 4.17
C SER A 10 7.25 14.06 4.45
N PRO A 11 6.02 14.23 3.99
CA PRO A 11 5.14 15.33 4.38
C PRO A 11 4.41 15.10 5.72
N GLN A 12 4.76 14.07 6.50
CA GLN A 12 4.00 13.60 7.66
C GLN A 12 3.69 14.71 8.67
N LEU A 13 4.68 15.53 9.05
CA LEU A 13 4.46 16.61 10.02
C LEU A 13 3.42 17.63 9.54
N TYR A 14 3.48 18.00 8.28
CA TYR A 14 2.54 18.96 7.69
C TYR A 14 1.13 18.39 7.59
N LYS A 15 0.98 17.14 7.14
CA LYS A 15 -0.32 16.46 7.10
C LYS A 15 -0.93 16.35 8.50
N SER A 16 -0.16 15.93 9.48
CA SER A 16 -0.61 15.79 10.87
C SER A 16 -1.05 17.12 11.50
N LEU A 17 -0.41 18.24 11.12
CA LEU A 17 -0.84 19.56 11.56
C LEU A 17 -2.17 19.99 10.93
N LEU A 18 -2.32 19.71 9.64
CA LEU A 18 -3.47 20.19 8.87
C LEU A 18 -4.72 19.33 9.04
N VAL A 19 -4.56 18.04 9.36
CA VAL A 19 -5.70 17.12 9.47
C VAL A 19 -6.67 17.49 10.59
N GLY A 20 -6.20 18.17 11.64
CA GLY A 20 -7.03 18.66 12.72
C GLY A 20 -8.07 19.71 12.29
N ASP A 21 -7.75 20.51 11.27
CA ASP A 21 -8.62 21.58 10.76
C ASP A 21 -9.39 21.13 9.50
N PHE A 22 -8.76 20.31 8.64
CA PHE A 22 -9.31 19.93 7.33
C PHE A 22 -9.84 18.50 7.26
N GLU A 23 -9.71 17.72 8.33
CA GLU A 23 -10.16 16.32 8.46
C GLU A 23 -9.50 15.35 7.48
N ARG A 24 -9.40 15.73 6.22
CA ARG A 24 -8.77 14.95 5.15
C ARG A 24 -7.83 15.84 4.35
N VAL A 25 -6.58 15.47 4.33
CA VAL A 25 -5.54 16.21 3.60
C VAL A 25 -4.73 15.27 2.73
N PHE A 26 -4.24 15.78 1.61
CA PHE A 26 -3.29 15.04 0.78
C PHE A 26 -2.21 15.97 0.23
N SER A 27 -1.11 15.37 -0.17
CA SER A 27 -0.04 16.07 -0.86
C SER A 27 0.59 15.18 -1.94
N VAL A 28 1.08 15.82 -3.00
CA VAL A 28 1.86 15.17 -4.04
C VAL A 28 3.22 15.86 -4.08
N ASN A 29 4.25 15.20 -3.54
CA ASN A 29 5.55 15.80 -3.35
C ASN A 29 6.68 14.85 -3.74
N LYS A 30 7.83 15.43 -4.13
CA LYS A 30 9.08 14.66 -4.15
C LYS A 30 9.55 14.41 -2.73
N ILE A 31 9.88 13.15 -2.47
CA ILE A 31 10.51 12.72 -1.22
C ILE A 31 11.84 12.04 -1.52
N PHE A 32 12.75 12.11 -0.55
CA PHE A 32 14.11 11.62 -0.66
C PHE A 32 14.43 10.75 0.55
N ARG A 33 14.84 9.53 0.28
CA ARG A 33 15.21 8.57 1.33
C ARG A 33 16.56 7.95 1.03
N ALA A 34 17.40 7.78 2.01
CA ALA A 34 18.66 7.05 1.91
C ALA A 34 18.37 5.54 2.01
N GLU A 35 17.89 4.96 0.93
CA GLU A 35 17.54 3.54 0.90
C GLU A 35 18.81 2.67 0.92
N PRO A 36 18.86 1.61 1.74
CA PRO A 36 20.04 0.76 1.87
C PRO A 36 20.24 -0.18 0.68
N SER A 37 19.24 -0.32 -0.18
CA SER A 37 19.25 -1.20 -1.36
C SER A 37 18.60 -0.53 -2.56
N VAL A 38 19.03 -0.91 -3.75
CA VAL A 38 18.43 -0.45 -5.01
C VAL A 38 17.57 -1.56 -5.58
N THR A 39 16.26 -1.38 -5.52
CA THR A 39 15.26 -2.27 -6.13
C THR A 39 14.20 -1.43 -6.83
N THR A 40 13.27 -2.05 -7.53
CA THR A 40 12.12 -1.35 -8.13
C THR A 40 11.19 -0.68 -7.11
N ARG A 41 11.35 -0.99 -5.81
CA ARG A 41 10.57 -0.43 -4.69
C ARG A 41 11.37 0.52 -3.80
N HIS A 42 12.69 0.50 -3.86
CA HIS A 42 13.57 1.30 -3.02
C HIS A 42 14.27 2.34 -3.88
N LEU A 43 13.58 3.45 -4.10
CA LEU A 43 14.07 4.59 -4.87
C LEU A 43 14.49 5.70 -3.91
N THR A 44 15.67 6.28 -4.15
CA THR A 44 16.18 7.40 -3.34
C THR A 44 15.44 8.71 -3.56
N GLU A 45 14.82 8.87 -4.73
CA GLU A 45 13.92 9.98 -5.08
C GLU A 45 12.64 9.41 -5.68
N VAL A 46 11.48 9.82 -5.15
CA VAL A 46 10.18 9.39 -5.65
C VAL A 46 9.14 10.49 -5.48
N VAL A 47 8.17 10.55 -6.39
CA VAL A 47 6.97 11.36 -6.21
C VAL A 47 5.97 10.53 -5.41
N SER A 48 5.65 11.00 -4.20
CA SER A 48 4.68 10.35 -3.31
C SER A 48 3.35 11.05 -3.35
N LEU A 49 2.27 10.29 -3.45
CA LEU A 49 0.91 10.72 -3.14
C LEU A 49 0.63 10.28 -1.70
N ASP A 50 0.60 11.24 -0.81
CA ASP A 50 0.38 11.02 0.62
C ASP A 50 -0.98 11.57 1.04
N ALA A 51 -1.71 10.82 1.86
CA ALA A 51 -2.97 11.28 2.46
C ALA A 51 -2.96 11.08 3.98
N GLU A 52 -3.74 11.88 4.68
CA GLU A 52 -3.98 11.79 6.11
C GLU A 52 -5.46 11.99 6.39
N PHE A 53 -6.02 11.17 7.30
CA PHE A 53 -7.43 11.19 7.67
C PHE A 53 -7.53 11.35 9.18
N GLY A 54 -8.21 12.41 9.60
CA GLY A 54 -8.60 12.61 10.99
C GLY A 54 -10.04 12.19 11.24
N PHE A 55 -10.38 12.04 12.51
CA PHE A 55 -11.77 11.78 12.98
C PHE A 55 -12.39 10.51 12.37
N ILE A 56 -11.56 9.52 12.07
CA ILE A 56 -12.01 8.21 11.61
C ILE A 56 -12.41 7.34 12.80
N GLU A 57 -13.39 6.48 12.62
CA GLU A 57 -13.82 5.51 13.63
C GLU A 57 -13.12 4.16 13.48
N SER A 58 -12.70 3.85 12.24
CA SER A 58 -12.02 2.60 11.94
C SER A 58 -11.00 2.73 10.81
N TRP A 59 -10.06 1.80 10.74
CA TRP A 59 -9.06 1.74 9.67
C TRP A 59 -9.66 1.38 8.30
N GLU A 60 -10.82 0.73 8.29
CA GLU A 60 -11.52 0.37 7.06
C GLU A 60 -11.95 1.60 6.26
N GLU A 61 -12.20 2.73 6.91
CA GLU A 61 -12.48 3.98 6.20
C GLU A 61 -11.29 4.43 5.32
N VAL A 62 -10.08 4.24 5.81
CA VAL A 62 -8.86 4.54 5.04
C VAL A 62 -8.70 3.54 3.91
N GLN A 63 -8.95 2.25 4.17
CA GLN A 63 -8.90 1.20 3.16
C GLN A 63 -9.92 1.42 2.04
N ASP A 64 -11.16 1.77 2.38
CA ASP A 64 -12.21 2.05 1.39
C ASP A 64 -11.83 3.26 0.50
N MET A 65 -11.18 4.27 1.07
CA MET A 65 -10.65 5.40 0.29
C MET A 65 -9.48 4.97 -0.60
N GLU A 66 -8.57 4.13 -0.11
CA GLU A 66 -7.47 3.60 -0.90
C GLU A 66 -8.01 2.78 -2.08
N GLU A 67 -8.99 1.90 -1.85
CA GLU A 67 -9.65 1.16 -2.92
C GLU A 67 -10.28 2.09 -3.95
N TYR A 68 -10.99 3.13 -3.51
CA TYR A 68 -11.57 4.14 -4.40
C TYR A 68 -10.51 4.82 -5.26
N VAL A 69 -9.41 5.28 -4.67
CA VAL A 69 -8.32 5.94 -5.39
C VAL A 69 -7.68 4.99 -6.42
N VAL A 70 -7.41 3.75 -6.05
CA VAL A 70 -6.85 2.74 -6.95
C VAL A 70 -7.78 2.49 -8.15
N ARG A 71 -9.07 2.29 -7.90
CA ARG A 71 -10.08 2.12 -8.97
C ARG A 71 -10.17 3.33 -9.88
N PHE A 72 -10.18 4.53 -9.29
CA PHE A 72 -10.19 5.77 -10.04
C PHE A 72 -8.98 5.89 -10.96
N ILE A 73 -7.77 5.62 -10.44
CA ILE A 73 -6.53 5.67 -11.23
C ILE A 73 -6.61 4.72 -12.43
N PHE A 74 -6.95 3.46 -12.23
CA PHE A 74 -7.01 2.50 -13.34
C PHE A 74 -8.11 2.84 -14.35
N THR A 75 -9.24 3.36 -13.88
CA THR A 75 -10.32 3.83 -14.76
C THR A 75 -9.86 5.01 -15.63
N GLU A 76 -9.17 5.98 -15.04
CA GLU A 76 -8.69 7.15 -15.78
C GLU A 76 -7.51 6.80 -16.70
N VAL A 77 -6.63 5.91 -16.30
CA VAL A 77 -5.55 5.38 -17.17
C VAL A 77 -6.15 4.64 -18.37
N ALA A 78 -7.17 3.80 -18.17
CA ALA A 78 -7.86 3.12 -19.26
C ALA A 78 -8.46 4.09 -20.28
N LYS A 79 -8.99 5.23 -19.82
CA LYS A 79 -9.63 6.24 -20.67
C LYS A 79 -8.62 7.15 -21.38
N ARG A 80 -7.58 7.57 -20.67
CA ARG A 80 -6.70 8.68 -21.13
C ARG A 80 -5.38 8.23 -21.72
N CYS A 81 -4.93 7.00 -21.41
CA CYS A 81 -3.62 6.50 -21.77
C CYS A 81 -3.69 5.26 -22.70
N GLN A 82 -4.70 5.19 -23.57
CA GLN A 82 -4.86 4.03 -24.49
C GLN A 82 -3.65 3.86 -25.41
N HIS A 83 -3.14 4.97 -25.97
CA HIS A 83 -1.97 4.95 -26.82
C HIS A 83 -0.71 4.41 -26.10
N GLU A 84 -0.49 4.83 -24.85
CA GLU A 84 0.63 4.39 -24.04
C GLU A 84 0.49 2.92 -23.65
N LEU A 85 -0.72 2.49 -23.28
CA LEU A 85 -1.00 1.09 -22.97
C LEU A 85 -0.70 0.18 -24.19
N GLU A 86 -1.10 0.58 -25.39
CA GLU A 86 -0.79 -0.13 -26.63
C GLU A 86 0.72 -0.12 -26.93
N MET A 87 1.37 1.05 -26.83
CA MET A 87 2.81 1.22 -27.09
C MET A 87 3.66 0.30 -26.21
N PHE A 88 3.30 0.17 -24.93
CA PHE A 88 4.03 -0.65 -23.96
C PHE A 88 3.49 -2.08 -23.86
N ASN A 89 2.48 -2.45 -24.65
CA ASN A 89 1.77 -3.73 -24.53
C ASN A 89 1.37 -4.02 -23.08
N ALA A 90 0.90 -2.98 -22.39
CA ALA A 90 0.53 -3.05 -20.97
C ALA A 90 -0.93 -3.42 -20.82
N THR A 91 -1.22 -4.29 -19.84
CA THR A 91 -2.57 -4.64 -19.44
C THR A 91 -2.89 -4.07 -18.07
N LEU A 92 -4.08 -3.54 -17.92
CA LEU A 92 -4.55 -3.10 -16.61
C LEU A 92 -4.98 -4.28 -15.75
N PRO A 93 -4.79 -4.22 -14.43
CA PRO A 93 -5.21 -5.27 -13.53
C PRO A 93 -6.74 -5.42 -13.52
N LYS A 94 -7.20 -6.65 -13.38
CA LYS A 94 -8.60 -6.96 -13.11
C LYS A 94 -8.90 -6.70 -11.65
N LEU A 95 -10.03 -6.05 -11.39
CA LEU A 95 -10.51 -5.80 -10.04
C LEU A 95 -11.89 -6.45 -9.87
N SER A 96 -12.08 -7.18 -8.79
CA SER A 96 -13.40 -7.65 -8.35
C SER A 96 -14.25 -6.46 -7.85
N ASP A 97 -15.54 -6.66 -7.60
CA ASP A 97 -16.44 -5.61 -7.12
C ASP A 97 -15.93 -4.95 -5.83
N LYS A 98 -15.34 -5.74 -4.93
CA LYS A 98 -14.55 -5.27 -3.79
C LYS A 98 -13.19 -5.97 -3.82
N ILE A 99 -12.09 -5.20 -3.62
CA ILE A 99 -10.75 -5.79 -3.54
C ILE A 99 -10.69 -6.66 -2.28
N PRO A 100 -10.26 -7.94 -2.39
CA PRO A 100 -10.19 -8.82 -1.25
C PRO A 100 -9.24 -8.31 -0.17
N VAL A 101 -9.60 -8.54 1.08
CA VAL A 101 -8.76 -8.29 2.25
C VAL A 101 -8.48 -9.61 2.93
N ILE A 102 -7.23 -9.91 3.21
CA ILE A 102 -6.83 -11.11 3.96
C ILE A 102 -5.80 -10.74 5.03
N LYS A 103 -5.79 -11.49 6.12
CA LYS A 103 -4.79 -11.30 7.18
C LYS A 103 -3.43 -11.83 6.73
N LEU A 104 -2.34 -11.22 7.20
CA LEU A 104 -0.97 -11.64 6.88
C LEU A 104 -0.76 -13.15 7.13
N ARG A 105 -1.24 -13.67 8.25
CA ARG A 105 -1.09 -15.09 8.60
C ARG A 105 -1.87 -16.02 7.65
N GLU A 106 -3.03 -15.59 7.19
CA GLU A 106 -3.80 -16.31 6.17
C GLU A 106 -3.06 -16.31 4.84
N ALA A 107 -2.53 -15.18 4.42
CA ALA A 107 -1.72 -15.08 3.20
C ALA A 107 -0.51 -16.00 3.24
N GLN A 108 0.22 -16.02 4.35
CA GLN A 108 1.38 -16.89 4.57
C GLN A 108 1.01 -18.38 4.52
N GLN A 109 -0.14 -18.75 5.06
CA GLN A 109 -0.62 -20.15 4.98
C GLN A 109 -0.99 -20.52 3.55
N ILE A 110 -1.68 -19.64 2.82
CA ILE A 110 -2.01 -19.85 1.41
C ILE A 110 -0.73 -20.06 0.57
N ILE A 111 0.29 -19.23 0.80
CA ILE A 111 1.58 -19.34 0.10
C ILE A 111 2.24 -20.69 0.39
N PHE A 112 2.27 -21.09 1.66
CA PHE A 112 2.81 -22.38 2.05
C PHE A 112 2.09 -23.55 1.37
N ASP A 113 0.76 -23.54 1.37
CA ASP A 113 -0.05 -24.61 0.78
C ASP A 113 0.12 -24.71 -0.74
N ARG A 114 0.39 -23.58 -1.40
CA ARG A 114 0.52 -23.51 -2.86
C ARG A 114 1.95 -23.80 -3.35
N THR A 115 2.93 -23.34 -2.63
CA THR A 115 4.34 -23.34 -3.09
C THR A 115 5.25 -24.25 -2.29
N GLY A 116 4.87 -24.66 -1.08
CA GLY A 116 5.72 -25.36 -0.12
C GLY A 116 6.73 -24.43 0.59
N ARG A 117 6.79 -23.14 0.24
CA ARG A 117 7.65 -22.16 0.91
C ARG A 117 7.07 -21.81 2.29
N ASP A 118 7.81 -22.08 3.34
CA ASP A 118 7.40 -21.75 4.70
C ASP A 118 7.80 -20.31 5.09
N CYS A 119 6.91 -19.37 4.86
CA CYS A 119 7.05 -17.97 5.28
C CYS A 119 6.21 -17.62 6.52
N ARG A 120 5.60 -18.61 7.20
CA ARG A 120 4.65 -18.39 8.31
C ARG A 120 5.25 -17.73 9.55
N GLN A 121 6.56 -17.74 9.70
CA GLN A 121 7.27 -17.04 10.77
C GLN A 121 7.90 -15.71 10.31
N GLU A 122 7.77 -15.37 9.04
CA GLU A 122 8.33 -14.14 8.52
C GLU A 122 7.48 -12.92 8.94
N LYS A 123 8.15 -11.79 8.96
CA LYS A 123 7.57 -10.52 9.45
C LYS A 123 6.66 -9.85 8.43
N ASP A 124 6.91 -10.15 7.15
CA ASP A 124 6.27 -9.56 5.99
C ASP A 124 6.31 -10.55 4.83
N LEU A 125 5.71 -10.21 3.72
CA LEU A 125 5.76 -10.97 2.48
C LEU A 125 6.97 -10.54 1.64
N ALA A 126 7.73 -11.50 1.14
CA ALA A 126 8.75 -11.24 0.13
C ALA A 126 8.10 -10.92 -1.23
N PRO A 127 8.80 -10.26 -2.18
CA PRO A 127 8.24 -9.93 -3.49
C PRO A 127 7.69 -11.13 -4.28
N GLU A 128 8.26 -12.30 -4.13
CA GLU A 128 7.73 -13.55 -4.71
C GLU A 128 6.43 -14.00 -4.04
N ASP A 129 6.33 -13.83 -2.73
CA ASP A 129 5.13 -14.18 -1.96
C ASP A 129 3.96 -13.26 -2.33
N GLU A 130 4.23 -11.96 -2.48
CA GLU A 130 3.22 -11.00 -2.93
C GLU A 130 2.71 -11.33 -4.34
N ARG A 131 3.60 -11.71 -5.25
CA ARG A 131 3.17 -12.16 -6.59
C ARG A 131 2.30 -13.41 -6.52
N GLU A 132 2.63 -14.35 -5.63
CA GLU A 132 1.87 -15.57 -5.49
C GLU A 132 0.49 -15.33 -4.87
N ILE A 133 0.40 -14.46 -3.87
CA ILE A 133 -0.90 -14.13 -3.27
C ILE A 133 -1.80 -13.34 -4.23
N CYS A 134 -1.23 -12.50 -5.10
CA CYS A 134 -1.97 -11.85 -6.18
C CYS A 134 -2.51 -12.88 -7.20
N ARG A 135 -1.72 -13.88 -7.59
CA ARG A 135 -2.19 -14.97 -8.45
C ARG A 135 -3.34 -15.75 -7.81
N TRP A 136 -3.19 -16.09 -6.53
CA TRP A 136 -4.27 -16.74 -5.77
C TRP A 136 -5.55 -15.88 -5.75
N SER A 137 -5.39 -14.58 -5.50
CA SER A 137 -6.52 -13.64 -5.48
C SER A 137 -7.23 -13.58 -6.84
N LEU A 138 -6.47 -13.50 -7.94
CA LEU A 138 -7.06 -13.56 -9.28
C LEU A 138 -7.83 -14.85 -9.52
N GLU A 139 -7.25 -16.00 -9.16
CA GLU A 139 -7.85 -17.33 -9.36
C GLU A 139 -9.11 -17.56 -8.51
N LYS A 140 -9.09 -17.10 -7.25
CA LYS A 140 -10.15 -17.43 -6.26
C LYS A 140 -11.14 -16.30 -6.04
N ARG A 141 -10.74 -15.06 -6.29
CA ARG A 141 -11.53 -13.85 -6.00
C ARG A 141 -11.76 -12.96 -7.22
N GLY A 142 -11.10 -13.26 -8.36
CA GLY A 142 -11.24 -12.50 -9.60
C GLY A 142 -10.57 -11.12 -9.57
N SER A 143 -9.63 -10.90 -8.65
CA SER A 143 -8.90 -9.64 -8.48
C SER A 143 -7.40 -9.85 -8.55
N ASP A 144 -6.71 -9.08 -9.38
CA ASP A 144 -5.25 -9.02 -9.42
C ASP A 144 -4.65 -8.33 -8.19
N LEU A 145 -5.46 -7.58 -7.44
CA LEU A 145 -5.07 -6.90 -6.21
C LEU A 145 -5.69 -7.59 -5.00
N VAL A 146 -4.97 -7.51 -3.88
CA VAL A 146 -5.41 -7.98 -2.57
C VAL A 146 -4.79 -7.10 -1.50
N PHE A 147 -5.59 -6.67 -0.51
CA PHE A 147 -5.10 -6.00 0.67
C PHE A 147 -4.63 -7.01 1.71
N ILE A 148 -3.47 -6.75 2.30
CA ILE A 148 -2.97 -7.52 3.43
C ILE A 148 -3.15 -6.69 4.69
N SER A 149 -3.80 -7.27 5.68
CA SER A 149 -4.07 -6.64 6.98
C SER A 149 -3.45 -7.41 8.14
N HIS A 150 -3.58 -6.91 9.36
CA HIS A 150 -3.15 -7.56 10.61
C HIS A 150 -1.67 -7.96 10.58
N PHE A 151 -0.80 -6.98 10.35
CA PHE A 151 0.64 -7.14 10.49
C PHE A 151 1.02 -7.28 11.98
N ILE A 152 2.15 -7.92 12.24
CA ILE A 152 2.61 -8.20 13.60
C ILE A 152 2.90 -6.89 14.35
N THR A 153 2.17 -6.61 15.42
CA THR A 153 2.25 -5.36 16.21
C THR A 153 3.66 -5.07 16.71
N LYS A 154 4.37 -6.07 17.23
CA LYS A 154 5.74 -5.93 17.77
C LYS A 154 6.77 -5.43 16.75
N LEU A 155 6.43 -5.45 15.47
CA LEU A 155 7.32 -5.04 14.37
C LEU A 155 6.96 -3.67 13.82
N LYS A 156 5.88 -3.09 14.29
CA LYS A 156 5.42 -1.76 13.89
C LYS A 156 5.93 -0.69 14.85
N PRO A 157 6.10 0.56 14.39
CA PRO A 157 6.44 1.68 15.28
C PRO A 157 5.43 1.86 16.42
N PHE A 158 5.88 2.42 17.54
CA PHE A 158 5.08 2.58 18.76
C PHE A 158 3.79 3.39 18.58
N TYR A 159 3.72 4.21 17.54
CA TYR A 159 2.56 5.06 17.23
C TYR A 159 1.49 4.35 16.40
N ILE A 160 1.71 3.11 15.97
CA ILE A 160 0.70 2.30 15.29
C ILE A 160 -0.22 1.70 16.36
N GLN A 161 -1.50 2.01 16.26
CA GLN A 161 -2.51 1.45 17.18
C GLN A 161 -2.69 -0.04 16.87
N PRO A 162 -2.54 -0.92 17.88
CA PRO A 162 -2.88 -2.33 17.74
C PRO A 162 -4.38 -2.53 17.52
N ASP A 163 -4.75 -3.58 16.80
CA ASP A 163 -6.14 -3.99 16.71
C ASP A 163 -6.63 -4.44 18.10
N PRO A 164 -7.76 -3.88 18.60
CA PRO A 164 -8.27 -4.24 19.93
C PRO A 164 -8.69 -5.72 20.06
N GLU A 165 -9.12 -6.34 18.95
CA GLU A 165 -9.60 -7.73 18.93
C GLU A 165 -8.48 -8.73 18.61
N ASP A 166 -7.42 -8.28 17.92
CA ASP A 166 -6.28 -9.12 17.49
C ASP A 166 -4.95 -8.36 17.66
N PRO A 167 -4.50 -8.09 18.88
CA PRO A 167 -3.36 -7.21 19.18
C PRO A 167 -1.97 -7.84 18.96
N THR A 168 -1.84 -9.00 18.28
CA THR A 168 -0.58 -9.75 18.09
C THR A 168 0.30 -9.29 16.89
#